data_0f83f2c768af6ac0e74e574b0e0a7ea5
#
_entry.id   0f83f2c768af6ac0e74e574b0e0a7ea5
#
_cell.length_a   1.000
_cell.length_b   1.000
_cell.length_c   1.000
_cell.angle_alpha   90.00
_cell.angle_beta   90.00
_cell.angle_gamma   90.00
#
_symmetry.space_group_name_H-M   'P 1'
#
loop_
_entity.id
_entity.type
_entity.pdbx_description
1 polymer ?
#
loop_
_entity_poly.entity_id
_entity_poly.type
_entity_poly.pdbx_seq_one_letter_code
_entity_poly.pdbx_strand_id
1 'polypeptide(L)'
;MNSMGNGKAFALVTLFLASLMTPIISYSSAESVEEITILHTAINPDNNNTYHLLSAASWEDSASVARGLNGFLTTIDSLEENTWVFETFANFDNQSRHLWTGLSDHDEEGYFKWHDGTPFYYRNWGENQPSSNDEEDYVHIAGTNIGN
;
A
#
# COMPACT_ATOMS: atom_id res chain seq x y z
N MET A 1 6.91 -8.79 3.66
CA MET A 1 7.01 -7.31 3.66
C MET A 1 8.47 -6.92 3.62
N ASN A 2 8.81 -5.89 2.89
CA ASN A 2 10.16 -5.37 2.78
C ASN A 2 10.11 -3.86 3.01
N SER A 3 11.13 -3.28 3.63
CA SER A 3 11.30 -1.84 3.70
C SER A 3 11.88 -1.29 2.38
N MET A 4 11.59 -0.04 2.05
CA MET A 4 12.08 0.64 0.86
C MET A 4 12.12 2.15 1.10
N GLY A 5 13.14 2.82 0.56
CA GLY A 5 13.23 4.29 0.58
C GLY A 5 12.27 4.95 -0.42
N ASN A 6 12.51 6.21 -0.76
CA ASN A 6 11.65 7.09 -1.58
C ASN A 6 11.53 6.63 -3.06
N GLY A 7 11.20 5.36 -3.30
CA GLY A 7 10.89 4.83 -4.63
C GLY A 7 9.41 5.03 -5.00
N LYS A 8 9.07 4.67 -6.26
CA LYS A 8 7.67 4.54 -6.68
C LYS A 8 7.25 3.07 -6.62
N ALA A 9 6.12 2.79 -5.98
CA ALA A 9 5.45 1.50 -6.01
C ALA A 9 3.95 1.69 -6.18
N PHE A 10 3.25 0.62 -6.49
CA PHE A 10 1.79 0.61 -6.46
C PHE A 10 1.32 0.65 -5.01
N ALA A 11 0.19 1.27 -4.74
CA ALA A 11 -0.32 1.35 -3.38
C ALA A 11 -1.65 0.62 -3.25
N LEU A 12 -1.87 0.03 -2.10
CA LEU A 12 -3.15 -0.55 -1.74
C LEU A 12 -3.83 0.32 -0.67
N VAL A 13 -5.06 0.70 -0.96
CA VAL A 13 -5.90 1.55 -0.11
C VAL A 13 -7.08 0.74 0.38
N THR A 14 -7.30 0.74 1.69
CA THR A 14 -8.48 0.13 2.31
C THR A 14 -9.50 1.19 2.67
N LEU A 15 -10.76 0.96 2.28
CA LEU A 15 -11.90 1.77 2.66
C LEU A 15 -12.75 1.03 3.68
N PHE A 16 -13.06 1.70 4.78
CA PHE A 16 -14.02 1.25 5.76
C PHE A 16 -15.40 1.84 5.43
N LEU A 17 -16.33 1.00 4.96
CA LEU A 17 -17.69 1.33 4.55
C LEU A 17 -17.84 1.92 3.12
N ALA A 18 -18.69 1.26 2.35
CA ALA A 18 -19.01 1.61 0.98
C ALA A 18 -19.66 2.99 0.88
N SER A 19 -18.90 3.99 0.44
CA SER A 19 -19.45 5.20 -0.12
C SER A 19 -19.23 5.17 -1.63
N LEU A 20 -20.30 5.06 -2.39
CA LEU A 20 -20.32 5.14 -3.85
C LEU A 20 -20.13 6.60 -4.29
N MET A 21 -18.98 7.18 -4.05
CA MET A 21 -18.57 8.42 -4.66
C MET A 21 -17.20 8.27 -5.28
N THR A 22 -17.12 8.40 -6.59
CA THR A 22 -15.87 8.61 -7.31
C THR A 22 -15.45 10.06 -7.17
N PRO A 23 -14.48 10.43 -6.34
CA PRO A 23 -13.94 11.77 -6.37
C PRO A 23 -12.96 11.87 -7.54
N ILE A 24 -13.22 12.81 -8.43
CA ILE A 24 -12.20 13.32 -9.36
C ILE A 24 -11.43 14.36 -8.57
N ILE A 25 -10.23 14.02 -8.11
CA ILE A 25 -9.33 14.99 -7.47
C ILE A 25 -8.30 15.41 -8.52
N SER A 26 -8.49 16.60 -9.07
CA SER A 26 -7.48 17.26 -9.89
C SER A 26 -6.59 18.12 -8.99
N TYR A 27 -5.31 17.76 -8.90
CA TYR A 27 -4.28 18.58 -8.26
C TYR A 27 -3.48 19.28 -9.34
N SER A 28 -3.44 20.61 -9.32
CA SER A 28 -2.70 21.44 -10.28
C SER A 28 -1.39 21.90 -9.66
N SER A 29 -0.26 21.38 -10.12
CA SER A 29 1.04 22.05 -10.06
C SER A 29 1.83 21.75 -11.35
N ALA A 30 2.64 22.71 -11.79
CA ALA A 30 3.21 22.83 -13.13
C ALA A 30 4.46 21.97 -13.40
N GLU A 31 4.45 20.72 -13.02
CA GLU A 31 5.24 19.62 -13.59
C GLU A 31 4.23 18.56 -13.99
N SER A 32 4.51 17.76 -15.02
CA SER A 32 3.61 16.69 -15.46
C SER A 32 3.39 15.69 -14.34
N VAL A 33 2.46 16.00 -13.44
CA VAL A 33 2.05 15.10 -12.37
C VAL A 33 1.32 13.96 -13.05
N GLU A 34 1.95 12.78 -13.08
CA GLU A 34 1.24 11.57 -13.46
C GLU A 34 0.06 11.41 -12.49
N GLU A 35 -1.15 11.48 -13.02
CA GLU A 35 -2.37 11.33 -12.22
C GLU A 35 -2.42 9.94 -11.61
N ILE A 36 -2.51 9.87 -10.26
CA ILE A 36 -2.67 8.60 -9.57
C ILE A 36 -4.09 8.11 -9.79
N THR A 37 -4.22 6.94 -10.42
CA THR A 37 -5.51 6.35 -10.80
C THR A 37 -5.76 5.03 -10.07
N ILE A 38 -7.04 4.66 -9.93
CA ILE A 38 -7.44 3.33 -9.44
C ILE A 38 -7.39 2.35 -10.61
N LEU A 39 -6.54 1.32 -10.49
CA LEU A 39 -6.36 0.28 -11.50
C LEU A 39 -7.28 -0.91 -11.28
N HIS A 40 -7.57 -1.25 -10.02
CA HIS A 40 -8.41 -2.38 -9.66
C HIS A 40 -9.10 -2.15 -8.32
N THR A 41 -10.28 -2.74 -8.15
CA THR A 41 -11.04 -2.71 -6.91
C THR A 41 -11.56 -4.11 -6.58
N ALA A 42 -11.38 -4.53 -5.33
CA ALA A 42 -11.93 -5.78 -4.81
C ALA A 42 -12.43 -5.62 -3.36
N ILE A 43 -13.39 -6.45 -2.98
CA ILE A 43 -13.90 -6.54 -1.61
C ILE A 43 -13.32 -7.81 -0.99
N ASN A 44 -12.67 -7.66 0.17
CA ASN A 44 -12.18 -8.81 0.92
C ASN A 44 -13.36 -9.54 1.57
N PRO A 45 -13.57 -10.86 1.27
CA PRO A 45 -14.72 -11.60 1.77
C PRO A 45 -14.70 -11.83 3.29
N ASP A 46 -13.52 -11.76 3.92
CA ASP A 46 -13.36 -12.06 5.34
C ASP A 46 -13.70 -10.86 6.24
N ASN A 47 -13.38 -9.63 5.80
CA ASN A 47 -13.61 -8.41 6.57
C ASN A 47 -14.61 -7.44 5.93
N ASN A 48 -15.06 -7.74 4.70
CA ASN A 48 -15.99 -6.92 3.89
C ASN A 48 -15.48 -5.48 3.60
N ASN A 49 -14.19 -5.22 3.75
CA ASN A 49 -13.57 -3.96 3.36
C ASN A 49 -13.32 -3.91 1.86
N THR A 50 -13.41 -2.71 1.30
CA THR A 50 -13.07 -2.45 -0.11
C THR A 50 -11.62 -2.02 -0.23
N TYR A 51 -10.90 -2.62 -1.17
CA TYR A 51 -9.49 -2.34 -1.46
C TYR A 51 -9.34 -1.80 -2.88
N HIS A 52 -8.55 -0.74 -3.03
CA HIS A 52 -8.23 -0.14 -4.33
C HIS A 52 -6.73 -0.26 -4.60
N LEU A 53 -6.36 -0.81 -5.74
CA LEU A 53 -5.01 -0.76 -6.28
C LEU A 53 -4.82 0.57 -7.00
N LEU A 54 -3.89 1.38 -6.53
CA LEU A 54 -3.50 2.64 -7.17
C LEU A 54 -2.36 2.41 -8.15
N SER A 55 -2.26 3.26 -9.17
CA SER A 55 -1.07 3.33 -10.04
C SER A 55 0.18 3.71 -9.23
N ALA A 56 1.38 3.44 -9.80
CA ALA A 56 2.65 3.62 -9.08
C ALA A 56 2.91 5.09 -8.74
N ALA A 57 3.20 5.35 -7.48
CA ALA A 57 3.52 6.67 -6.93
C ALA A 57 4.46 6.55 -5.72
N SER A 58 4.86 7.69 -5.14
CA SER A 58 5.52 7.71 -3.82
C SER A 58 4.57 7.22 -2.73
N TRP A 59 5.10 6.84 -1.58
CA TRP A 59 4.28 6.43 -0.44
C TRP A 59 3.41 7.60 0.05
N GLU A 60 3.99 8.80 0.15
CA GLU A 60 3.33 10.02 0.62
C GLU A 60 2.17 10.46 -0.29
N ASP A 61 2.40 10.42 -1.61
CA ASP A 61 1.35 10.75 -2.58
C ASP A 61 0.23 9.72 -2.54
N SER A 62 0.57 8.43 -2.43
CA SER A 62 -0.39 7.35 -2.28
C SER A 62 -1.20 7.49 -0.99
N ALA A 63 -0.56 7.84 0.14
CA ALA A 63 -1.24 8.10 1.41
C ALA A 63 -2.17 9.32 1.32
N SER A 64 -1.77 10.35 0.57
CA SER A 64 -2.62 11.53 0.32
C SER A 64 -3.88 11.17 -0.48
N VAL A 65 -3.73 10.37 -1.53
CA VAL A 65 -4.86 9.85 -2.33
C VAL A 65 -5.78 8.98 -1.47
N ALA A 66 -5.20 8.08 -0.65
CA ALA A 66 -5.98 7.22 0.25
C ALA A 66 -6.88 8.04 1.18
N ARG A 67 -6.35 9.12 1.79
CA ARG A 67 -7.15 10.04 2.63
C ARG A 67 -8.24 10.74 1.82
N GLY A 68 -7.95 11.16 0.60
CA GLY A 68 -8.93 11.74 -0.31
C GLY A 68 -10.09 10.80 -0.67
N LEU A 69 -9.83 9.49 -0.65
CA LEU A 69 -10.82 8.43 -0.83
C LEU A 69 -11.56 8.06 0.47
N ASN A 70 -11.33 8.76 1.58
CA ASN A 70 -11.81 8.44 2.93
C ASN A 70 -11.33 7.08 3.45
N GLY A 71 -10.10 6.71 3.11
CA GLY A 71 -9.44 5.49 3.54
C GLY A 71 -8.00 5.74 3.97
N PHE A 72 -7.25 4.67 4.11
CA PHE A 72 -5.83 4.67 4.47
C PHE A 72 -5.07 3.72 3.55
N LEU A 73 -3.74 3.86 3.48
CA LEU A 73 -2.91 2.78 2.97
C LEU A 73 -3.14 1.54 3.82
N THR A 74 -3.26 0.40 3.15
CA THR A 74 -3.71 -0.84 3.77
C THR A 74 -2.87 -1.25 4.98
N THR A 75 -3.54 -1.56 6.09
CA THR A 75 -3.00 -2.36 7.20
C THR A 75 -3.10 -3.84 6.85
N ILE A 76 -2.21 -4.66 7.39
CA ILE A 76 -2.24 -6.12 7.25
C ILE A 76 -2.19 -6.72 8.66
N ASP A 77 -3.27 -7.36 9.07
CA ASP A 77 -3.45 -7.82 10.45
C ASP A 77 -3.36 -9.34 10.61
N SER A 78 -3.36 -10.08 9.49
CA SER A 78 -3.31 -11.54 9.51
C SER A 78 -2.61 -12.13 8.28
N LEU A 79 -2.26 -13.43 8.38
CA LEU A 79 -1.71 -14.18 7.24
C LEU A 79 -2.75 -14.35 6.13
N GLU A 80 -4.00 -14.54 6.49
CA GLU A 80 -5.12 -14.71 5.56
C GLU A 80 -5.29 -13.44 4.73
N GLU A 81 -5.32 -12.28 5.36
CA GLU A 81 -5.39 -10.98 4.69
C GLU A 81 -4.18 -10.73 3.81
N ASN A 82 -2.97 -10.97 4.32
CA ASN A 82 -1.74 -10.84 3.53
C ASN A 82 -1.75 -11.71 2.27
N THR A 83 -2.23 -12.94 2.40
CA THR A 83 -2.33 -13.88 1.28
C THR A 83 -3.34 -13.40 0.26
N TRP A 84 -4.55 -13.01 0.72
CA TRP A 84 -5.59 -12.51 -0.15
C TRP A 84 -5.15 -11.23 -0.90
N VAL A 85 -4.53 -10.28 -0.20
CA VAL A 85 -4.00 -9.05 -0.81
C VAL A 85 -2.94 -9.37 -1.86
N PHE A 86 -2.01 -10.27 -1.56
CA PHE A 86 -0.97 -10.68 -2.49
C PHE A 86 -1.55 -11.32 -3.75
N GLU A 87 -2.44 -12.30 -3.59
CA GLU A 87 -3.05 -13.02 -4.71
C GLU A 87 -3.94 -12.13 -5.58
N THR A 88 -4.67 -11.21 -4.96
CA THR A 88 -5.63 -10.33 -5.66
C THR A 88 -4.94 -9.20 -6.41
N PHE A 89 -3.88 -8.60 -5.84
CA PHE A 89 -3.36 -7.32 -6.34
C PHE A 89 -1.91 -7.36 -6.80
N ALA A 90 -1.02 -8.16 -6.16
CA ALA A 90 0.39 -8.15 -6.52
C ALA A 90 0.65 -8.67 -7.94
N ASN A 91 -0.16 -9.60 -8.41
CA ASN A 91 -0.07 -10.19 -9.75
C ASN A 91 -1.27 -9.83 -10.65
N PHE A 92 -2.04 -8.81 -10.28
CA PHE A 92 -3.17 -8.36 -11.09
C PHE A 92 -2.73 -8.10 -12.54
N ASP A 93 -3.55 -8.52 -13.51
CA ASP A 93 -3.31 -8.41 -14.97
C ASP A 93 -1.98 -9.02 -15.46
N ASN A 94 -1.47 -10.04 -14.78
CA ASN A 94 -0.19 -10.73 -15.06
C ASN A 94 1.06 -9.82 -14.96
N GLN A 95 0.99 -8.75 -14.18
CA GLN A 95 2.14 -7.92 -13.86
C GLN A 95 2.51 -8.11 -12.39
N SER A 96 3.80 -8.37 -12.11
CA SER A 96 4.30 -8.41 -10.74
C SER A 96 4.53 -6.99 -10.21
N ARG A 97 4.00 -6.68 -9.02
CA ARG A 97 4.05 -5.35 -8.41
C ARG A 97 4.50 -5.41 -6.96
N HIS A 98 5.28 -4.42 -6.58
CA HIS A 98 5.44 -4.07 -5.18
C HIS A 98 4.25 -3.21 -4.75
N LEU A 99 3.65 -3.53 -3.60
CA LEU A 99 2.46 -2.86 -3.08
C LEU A 99 2.80 -2.12 -1.79
N TRP A 100 2.74 -0.80 -1.78
CA TRP A 100 2.85 -0.02 -0.54
C TRP A 100 1.76 -0.44 0.45
N THR A 101 2.16 -0.57 1.70
CA THR A 101 1.26 -0.70 2.86
C THR A 101 1.29 0.57 3.68
N GLY A 102 0.43 0.67 4.69
CA GLY A 102 0.43 1.79 5.63
C GLY A 102 1.50 1.70 6.73
N LEU A 103 2.41 0.71 6.68
CA LEU A 103 3.43 0.50 7.70
C LEU A 103 4.68 1.33 7.39
N SER A 104 5.18 2.06 8.39
CA SER A 104 6.43 2.83 8.27
C SER A 104 7.10 3.03 9.63
N ASP A 105 8.40 3.29 9.63
CA ASP A 105 9.18 3.77 10.77
C ASP A 105 9.81 5.16 10.52
N HIS A 106 9.28 5.90 9.54
CA HIS A 106 9.70 7.24 9.16
C HIS A 106 9.83 8.24 10.32
N ASP A 107 8.98 8.13 11.35
CA ASP A 107 9.03 9.03 12.49
C ASP A 107 10.11 8.66 13.52
N GLU A 108 10.46 7.38 13.64
CA GLU A 108 11.47 6.86 14.55
C GLU A 108 12.00 5.53 14.02
N GLU A 109 13.27 5.53 13.58
CA GLU A 109 13.97 4.37 13.01
C GLU A 109 13.83 3.11 13.86
N GLY A 110 13.39 2.02 13.20
CA GLY A 110 13.14 0.72 13.82
C GLY A 110 11.84 0.62 14.62
N TYR A 111 11.07 1.71 14.72
CA TYR A 111 9.78 1.72 15.41
C TYR A 111 8.61 1.78 14.42
N PHE A 112 8.28 0.63 13.85
CA PHE A 112 7.21 0.50 12.85
C PHE A 112 5.82 0.72 13.44
N LYS A 113 5.01 1.53 12.76
CA LYS A 113 3.59 1.77 13.08
C LYS A 113 2.74 1.89 11.82
N TRP A 114 1.47 1.52 11.96
CA TRP A 114 0.49 1.74 10.90
C TRP A 114 0.09 3.21 10.82
N HIS A 115 -0.09 3.70 9.58
CA HIS A 115 -0.47 5.09 9.30
C HIS A 115 -1.87 5.46 9.84
N ASP A 116 -2.76 4.50 10.01
CA ASP A 116 -4.09 4.68 10.61
C ASP A 116 -4.07 4.67 12.15
N GLY A 117 -2.91 4.43 12.77
CA GLY A 117 -2.71 4.38 14.20
C GLY A 117 -3.07 3.05 14.87
N THR A 118 -3.43 2.03 14.10
CA THR A 118 -3.67 0.69 14.66
C THR A 118 -2.36 0.05 15.12
N PRO A 119 -2.40 -0.85 16.14
CA PRO A 119 -1.20 -1.52 16.62
C PRO A 119 -0.60 -2.49 15.60
N PHE A 120 0.73 -2.53 15.50
CA PHE A 120 1.45 -3.44 14.63
C PHE A 120 1.76 -4.76 15.34
N TYR A 121 0.91 -5.76 15.16
CA TYR A 121 1.06 -7.10 15.77
C TYR A 121 1.47 -8.17 14.76
N TYR A 122 0.86 -8.21 13.58
CA TYR A 122 1.16 -9.18 12.55
C TYR A 122 2.46 -8.80 11.83
N ARG A 123 3.38 -9.75 11.73
CA ARG A 123 4.69 -9.56 11.10
C ARG A 123 4.93 -10.65 10.07
N ASN A 124 5.23 -10.26 8.85
CA ASN A 124 5.57 -11.16 7.75
C ASN A 124 6.74 -10.56 6.94
N TRP A 125 7.86 -10.35 7.65
CA TRP A 125 9.07 -9.83 7.03
C TRP A 125 9.69 -10.82 6.07
N GLY A 126 10.23 -10.32 4.96
CA GLY A 126 11.10 -11.08 4.06
C GLY A 126 12.44 -11.42 4.71
N GLU A 127 13.24 -12.23 4.03
CA GLU A 127 14.57 -12.57 4.50
C GLU A 127 15.45 -11.31 4.62
N ASN A 128 16.14 -11.15 5.76
CA ASN A 128 16.94 -9.98 6.12
C ASN A 128 16.16 -8.66 6.21
N GLN A 129 14.84 -8.73 6.45
CA GLN A 129 13.99 -7.56 6.66
C GLN A 129 13.43 -7.51 8.11
N PRO A 130 13.10 -6.32 8.64
CA PRO A 130 13.41 -5.01 8.07
C PRO A 130 14.92 -4.78 8.01
N SER A 131 15.39 -4.02 7.00
CA SER A 131 16.79 -3.62 6.95
C SER A 131 17.06 -2.54 8.01
N SER A 132 18.31 -2.44 8.48
CA SER A 132 18.73 -1.37 9.40
C SER A 132 19.28 -0.16 8.64
N ASN A 133 18.71 0.13 7.46
CA ASN A 133 19.13 1.25 6.63
C ASN A 133 18.20 2.42 6.86
N ASP A 134 18.71 3.48 7.49
CA ASP A 134 18.00 4.72 7.82
C ASP A 134 17.31 5.43 6.62
N GLU A 135 17.42 4.89 5.40
CA GLU A 135 16.77 5.40 4.19
C GLU A 135 15.58 4.54 3.72
N GLU A 136 15.24 3.46 4.45
CA GLU A 136 14.19 2.50 4.05
C GLU A 136 12.97 2.57 4.98
N ASP A 137 12.32 3.72 5.00
CA ASP A 137 11.27 4.07 5.96
C ASP A 137 9.90 3.43 5.70
N TYR A 138 9.64 2.97 4.47
CA TYR A 138 8.29 2.55 4.04
C TYR A 138 8.24 1.08 3.68
N VAL A 139 7.14 0.43 4.07
CA VAL A 139 6.98 -1.02 3.92
C VAL A 139 6.08 -1.37 2.74
N HIS A 140 6.49 -2.35 1.96
CA HIS A 140 5.73 -2.90 0.84
C HIS A 140 5.59 -4.42 0.91
N ILE A 141 4.54 -4.95 0.33
CA ILE A 141 4.45 -6.37 -0.03
C ILE A 141 5.23 -6.55 -1.33
N ALA A 142 6.26 -7.39 -1.30
CA ALA A 142 7.06 -7.66 -2.47
C ALA A 142 6.27 -8.51 -3.48
N GLY A 143 6.20 -8.05 -4.73
CA GLY A 143 5.74 -8.89 -5.83
C GLY A 143 6.69 -10.06 -6.06
N THR A 144 6.18 -11.19 -6.54
CA THR A 144 7.04 -12.27 -7.01
C THR A 144 7.74 -11.83 -8.29
N ASN A 145 9.06 -12.07 -8.39
CA ASN A 145 9.71 -11.98 -9.69
C ASN A 145 9.10 -13.08 -10.58
N ILE A 146 8.13 -12.70 -11.42
CA ILE A 146 7.67 -13.56 -12.51
C ILE A 146 8.73 -13.43 -13.59
N GLY A 147 9.81 -14.20 -13.46
CA GLY A 147 10.85 -14.15 -14.46
C GLY A 147 12.11 -14.89 -14.06
N ASN A 148 12.10 -16.19 -14.27
CA ASN A 148 13.11 -16.87 -15.11
C ASN A 148 12.51 -18.16 -15.60
#